data_059a11082c10f5349a5da1982d53f40e
#
_entry.id   059a11082c10f5349a5da1982d53f40e
#
_cell.length_a   1.000
_cell.length_b   1.000
_cell.length_c   1.000
_cell.angle_alpha   90.00
_cell.angle_beta   90.00
_cell.angle_gamma   90.00
#
_symmetry.space_group_name_H-M   'P 1'
#
loop_
_entity.id
_entity.type
_entity.pdbx_description
1 polymer ?
#
loop_
_entity_poly.entity_id
_entity_poly.type
_entity_poly.pdbx_seq_one_letter_code
_entity_poly.pdbx_strand_id
1 'polypeptide(L)'
;TDLVGQEAMVRTLRNAFEADRIAQAFVMTGIRGTGKTTTARIIAKGMNCIGADGSGGPTTEPCGTCEHCVAIMEGRHVDVLEMDAASRTGVDDIREIIESVQYRAASARYKIYIIDEVHMLSTNAFNALLKTLEEPPEHVKFIFATTEIRKVPVTVLSRCQRFDLRRIEPDVMIALLKKIAAAEQAEIAADALALITRAAEGSARDATSLLDQAISHGAGETSAEQVRAMLGLADRGRVMDLFEMIMRGDAASALSELGGQYADGANPLAVMRDLAEVTHWVSVVKITPDAGEDPTVSP
;
A
#
# COMPACT_ATOMS: atom_id res chain seq x y z
N THR A 1 -7.25 -14.21 -6.12
CA THR A 1 -7.44 -12.93 -5.41
C THR A 1 -6.28 -12.01 -5.74
N ASP A 2 -6.58 -10.79 -6.10
CA ASP A 2 -5.57 -9.78 -6.45
C ASP A 2 -4.91 -9.12 -5.22
N LEU A 3 -5.11 -9.68 -4.02
CA LEU A 3 -4.49 -9.24 -2.78
C LEU A 3 -3.12 -9.90 -2.63
N VAL A 4 -2.09 -9.13 -2.87
CA VAL A 4 -0.70 -9.58 -2.84
C VAL A 4 -0.14 -9.40 -1.41
N GLY A 5 0.43 -10.47 -0.82
CA GLY A 5 1.09 -10.42 0.49
C GLY A 5 0.18 -10.29 1.71
N GLN A 6 -1.13 -10.62 1.61
CA GLN A 6 -2.12 -10.45 2.68
C GLN A 6 -2.87 -11.77 3.00
N GLU A 7 -2.22 -12.91 2.90
CA GLU A 7 -2.84 -14.25 3.02
C GLU A 7 -3.53 -14.49 4.37
N ALA A 8 -2.94 -13.97 5.47
CA ALA A 8 -3.51 -14.11 6.81
C ALA A 8 -4.88 -13.40 6.94
N MET A 9 -5.01 -12.22 6.32
CA MET A 9 -6.27 -11.47 6.28
C MET A 9 -7.31 -12.20 5.44
N VAL A 10 -6.95 -12.69 4.26
CA VAL A 10 -7.84 -13.44 3.36
C VAL A 10 -8.38 -14.69 4.07
N ARG A 11 -7.54 -15.42 4.80
CA ARG A 11 -7.95 -16.59 5.60
C ARG A 11 -8.97 -16.21 6.68
N THR A 12 -8.72 -15.10 7.39
CA THR A 12 -9.63 -14.63 8.44
C THR A 12 -10.99 -14.24 7.87
N LEU A 13 -11.01 -13.54 6.74
CA LEU A 13 -12.24 -13.17 6.04
C LEU A 13 -12.99 -14.39 5.52
N ARG A 14 -12.28 -15.38 4.97
CA ARG A 14 -12.90 -16.64 4.51
C ARG A 14 -13.63 -17.33 5.65
N ASN A 15 -12.99 -17.50 6.79
CA ASN A 15 -13.60 -18.10 7.97
C ASN A 15 -14.84 -17.31 8.45
N ALA A 16 -14.79 -15.98 8.40
CA ALA A 16 -15.91 -15.12 8.78
C ALA A 16 -17.11 -15.28 7.82
N PHE A 17 -16.84 -15.37 6.51
CA PHE A 17 -17.88 -15.56 5.49
C PHE A 17 -18.51 -16.97 5.58
N GLU A 18 -17.71 -18.01 5.75
CA GLU A 18 -18.19 -19.39 5.91
C GLU A 18 -19.02 -19.58 7.20
N ALA A 19 -18.67 -18.86 8.26
CA ALA A 19 -19.39 -18.91 9.54
C ALA A 19 -20.60 -17.95 9.61
N ASP A 20 -20.88 -17.18 8.56
CA ASP A 20 -21.87 -16.08 8.52
C ASP A 20 -21.71 -15.10 9.70
N ARG A 21 -20.45 -14.80 10.06
CA ARG A 21 -20.06 -13.90 11.16
C ARG A 21 -19.22 -12.74 10.65
N ILE A 22 -19.81 -11.99 9.71
CA ILE A 22 -19.16 -10.84 9.11
C ILE A 22 -19.25 -9.66 10.10
N ALA A 23 -18.10 -9.13 10.52
CA ALA A 23 -18.06 -7.97 11.40
C ALA A 23 -18.84 -6.78 10.79
N GLN A 24 -19.40 -5.91 11.64
CA GLN A 24 -20.11 -4.72 11.19
C GLN A 24 -19.16 -3.59 10.80
N ALA A 25 -17.98 -3.55 11.40
CA ALA A 25 -16.94 -2.58 11.07
C ALA A 25 -15.56 -3.23 10.98
N PHE A 26 -14.78 -2.76 10.03
CA PHE A 26 -13.39 -3.15 9.81
C PHE A 26 -12.50 -1.92 9.89
N VAL A 27 -11.29 -2.09 10.40
CA VAL A 27 -10.26 -1.07 10.32
C VAL A 27 -9.00 -1.67 9.70
N MET A 28 -8.57 -1.07 8.60
CA MET A 28 -7.33 -1.43 7.91
C MET A 28 -6.26 -0.39 8.22
N THR A 29 -5.13 -0.84 8.71
CA THR A 29 -3.98 0.01 8.98
C THR A 29 -2.76 -0.48 8.20
N GLY A 30 -1.86 0.41 7.92
CA GLY A 30 -0.63 0.14 7.17
C GLY A 30 -0.07 1.42 6.55
N ILE A 31 1.16 1.37 6.10
CA ILE A 31 1.78 2.53 5.46
C ILE A 31 1.02 2.96 4.19
N ARG A 32 1.32 4.16 3.71
CA ARG A 32 0.76 4.64 2.45
C ARG A 32 1.12 3.69 1.29
N GLY A 33 0.19 3.47 0.38
CA GLY A 33 0.44 2.68 -0.84
C GLY A 33 0.43 1.16 -0.69
N THR A 34 0.14 0.59 0.51
CA THR A 34 0.00 -0.86 0.70
C THR A 34 -1.33 -1.44 0.22
N GLY A 35 -2.17 -0.61 -0.41
CA GLY A 35 -3.43 -1.07 -1.00
C GLY A 35 -4.62 -1.10 -0.05
N LYS A 36 -4.64 -0.29 1.04
CA LYS A 36 -5.77 -0.23 1.99
C LYS A 36 -7.12 -0.01 1.31
N THR A 37 -7.24 1.03 0.49
CA THR A 37 -8.48 1.37 -0.24
C THR A 37 -8.85 0.30 -1.27
N THR A 38 -7.86 -0.24 -1.99
CA THR A 38 -8.06 -1.37 -2.90
C THR A 38 -8.58 -2.60 -2.17
N THR A 39 -7.98 -2.91 -1.01
CA THR A 39 -8.43 -4.00 -0.14
C THR A 39 -9.85 -3.79 0.36
N ALA A 40 -10.21 -2.55 0.74
CA ALA A 40 -11.58 -2.20 1.12
C ALA A 40 -12.58 -2.50 0.01
N ARG A 41 -12.26 -2.11 -1.23
CA ARG A 41 -13.10 -2.41 -2.39
C ARG A 41 -13.19 -3.91 -2.67
N ILE A 42 -12.10 -4.67 -2.50
CA ILE A 42 -12.12 -6.13 -2.67
C ILE A 42 -13.00 -6.79 -1.60
N ILE A 43 -12.93 -6.34 -0.35
CA ILE A 43 -13.81 -6.81 0.72
C ILE A 43 -15.27 -6.48 0.39
N ALA A 44 -15.55 -5.25 -0.06
CA ALA A 44 -16.89 -4.83 -0.47
C ALA A 44 -17.42 -5.68 -1.63
N LYS A 45 -16.58 -6.00 -2.63
CA LYS A 45 -16.93 -6.96 -3.69
C LYS A 45 -17.27 -8.34 -3.12
N GLY A 46 -16.42 -8.85 -2.21
CA GLY A 46 -16.63 -10.14 -1.58
C GLY A 46 -17.96 -10.24 -0.84
N MET A 47 -18.38 -9.17 -0.15
CA MET A 47 -19.64 -9.11 0.57
C MET A 47 -20.86 -9.01 -0.36
N ASN A 48 -20.77 -8.29 -1.47
CA ASN A 48 -21.87 -7.98 -2.36
C ASN A 48 -21.90 -8.78 -3.67
N CYS A 49 -20.88 -9.63 -3.92
CA CYS A 49 -20.85 -10.47 -5.09
C CYS A 49 -22.07 -11.42 -5.13
N ILE A 50 -22.69 -11.50 -6.30
CA ILE A 50 -23.83 -12.41 -6.56
C ILE A 50 -23.44 -13.57 -7.49
N GLY A 51 -22.13 -13.73 -7.80
CA GLY A 51 -21.69 -14.71 -8.79
C GLY A 51 -21.98 -14.28 -10.21
N ALA A 52 -21.50 -15.03 -11.18
CA ALA A 52 -21.75 -14.76 -12.59
C ALA A 52 -23.20 -15.11 -13.00
N ASP A 53 -23.85 -16.00 -12.26
CA ASP A 53 -25.20 -16.47 -12.45
C ASP A 53 -26.27 -15.76 -11.59
N GLY A 54 -25.84 -14.82 -10.73
CA GLY A 54 -26.72 -14.08 -9.83
C GLY A 54 -27.14 -14.82 -8.56
N SER A 55 -26.66 -16.05 -8.31
CA SER A 55 -27.03 -16.89 -7.16
C SER A 55 -26.02 -16.90 -6.01
N GLY A 56 -24.86 -16.23 -6.17
CA GLY A 56 -23.75 -16.27 -5.25
C GLY A 56 -24.01 -15.55 -3.92
N GLY A 57 -23.33 -16.02 -2.85
CA GLY A 57 -23.27 -15.42 -1.53
C GLY A 57 -21.98 -14.65 -1.26
N PRO A 58 -21.76 -14.15 -0.01
CA PRO A 58 -20.51 -13.55 0.40
C PRO A 58 -19.34 -14.51 0.17
N THR A 59 -18.25 -14.03 -0.42
CA THR A 59 -17.11 -14.85 -0.83
C THR A 59 -15.80 -14.09 -0.76
N THR A 60 -14.70 -14.82 -0.50
CA THR A 60 -13.33 -14.27 -0.66
C THR A 60 -12.84 -14.31 -2.10
N GLU A 61 -13.62 -14.92 -3.00
CA GLU A 61 -13.30 -15.06 -4.43
C GLU A 61 -14.43 -14.43 -5.29
N PRO A 62 -14.58 -13.09 -5.27
CA PRO A 62 -15.60 -12.41 -6.04
C PRO A 62 -15.40 -12.68 -7.54
N CYS A 63 -16.50 -12.88 -8.27
CA CYS A 63 -16.47 -13.27 -9.69
C CYS A 63 -15.83 -12.20 -10.61
N GLY A 64 -15.81 -10.94 -10.19
CA GLY A 64 -15.25 -9.83 -10.98
C GLY A 64 -16.10 -9.36 -12.16
N THR A 65 -17.13 -10.09 -12.53
CA THR A 65 -17.94 -9.87 -13.75
C THR A 65 -19.38 -9.46 -13.49
N CYS A 66 -19.95 -9.77 -12.31
CA CYS A 66 -21.31 -9.31 -11.98
C CYS A 66 -21.38 -7.79 -11.83
N GLU A 67 -22.57 -7.24 -11.95
CA GLU A 67 -22.84 -5.80 -11.89
C GLU A 67 -22.24 -5.15 -10.62
N HIS A 68 -22.39 -5.78 -9.45
CA HIS A 68 -21.81 -5.28 -8.20
C HIS A 68 -20.28 -5.28 -8.24
N CYS A 69 -19.65 -6.34 -8.71
CA CYS A 69 -18.19 -6.42 -8.79
C CYS A 69 -17.61 -5.33 -9.70
N VAL A 70 -18.22 -5.12 -10.87
CA VAL A 70 -17.77 -4.10 -11.83
C VAL A 70 -17.99 -2.70 -11.27
N ALA A 71 -19.20 -2.40 -10.80
CA ALA A 71 -19.54 -1.07 -10.28
C ALA A 71 -18.69 -0.67 -9.04
N ILE A 72 -18.37 -1.63 -8.15
CA ILE A 72 -17.51 -1.37 -6.98
C ILE A 72 -16.08 -1.07 -7.42
N MET A 73 -15.52 -1.82 -8.40
CA MET A 73 -14.17 -1.55 -8.87
C MET A 73 -14.05 -0.19 -9.56
N GLU A 74 -15.07 0.23 -10.26
CA GLU A 74 -15.14 1.53 -10.94
C GLU A 74 -15.50 2.68 -9.98
N GLY A 75 -15.78 2.39 -8.70
CA GLY A 75 -16.13 3.41 -7.70
C GLY A 75 -17.47 4.10 -7.91
N ARG A 76 -18.41 3.46 -8.63
CA ARG A 76 -19.73 4.02 -8.98
C ARG A 76 -20.93 3.23 -8.44
N HIS A 77 -20.70 2.32 -7.48
CA HIS A 77 -21.77 1.52 -6.91
C HIS A 77 -22.63 2.31 -5.94
N VAL A 78 -23.96 2.30 -6.12
CA VAL A 78 -24.90 3.10 -5.32
C VAL A 78 -24.93 2.73 -3.84
N ASP A 79 -24.67 1.47 -3.49
CA ASP A 79 -24.67 0.96 -2.11
C ASP A 79 -23.26 0.82 -1.52
N VAL A 80 -22.21 1.21 -2.24
CA VAL A 80 -20.83 1.26 -1.73
C VAL A 80 -20.31 2.68 -1.87
N LEU A 81 -20.38 3.42 -0.76
CA LEU A 81 -19.99 4.82 -0.72
C LEU A 81 -18.55 4.93 -0.21
N GLU A 82 -17.71 5.59 -1.00
CA GLU A 82 -16.32 5.84 -0.65
C GLU A 82 -16.11 7.32 -0.36
N MET A 83 -15.50 7.61 0.77
CA MET A 83 -15.18 8.96 1.23
C MET A 83 -13.74 9.02 1.71
N ASP A 84 -13.04 10.09 1.34
CA ASP A 84 -11.73 10.44 1.89
C ASP A 84 -11.92 11.48 3.02
N ALA A 85 -11.59 11.08 4.25
CA ALA A 85 -11.69 11.95 5.41
C ALA A 85 -10.68 13.10 5.40
N ALA A 86 -9.64 13.07 4.55
CA ALA A 86 -8.72 14.20 4.39
C ALA A 86 -9.40 15.38 3.67
N SER A 87 -10.34 15.10 2.77
CA SER A 87 -11.11 16.11 2.04
C SER A 87 -12.45 16.46 2.69
N ARG A 88 -12.98 15.58 3.54
CA ARG A 88 -14.28 15.72 4.22
C ARG A 88 -14.12 15.41 5.71
N THR A 89 -13.65 16.39 6.46
CA THR A 89 -13.34 16.24 7.91
C THR A 89 -14.50 16.64 8.81
N GLY A 90 -15.55 17.22 8.25
CA GLY A 90 -16.65 17.86 8.95
C GLY A 90 -17.59 16.89 9.65
N VAL A 91 -18.25 17.37 10.69
CA VAL A 91 -19.33 16.62 11.38
C VAL A 91 -20.53 16.45 10.47
N ASP A 92 -20.78 17.42 9.60
CA ASP A 92 -21.96 17.42 8.72
C ASP A 92 -21.84 16.36 7.63
N ASP A 93 -20.62 16.14 7.07
CA ASP A 93 -20.36 15.04 6.14
C ASP A 93 -20.66 13.66 6.77
N ILE A 94 -20.29 13.49 8.04
CA ILE A 94 -20.56 12.25 8.79
C ILE A 94 -22.05 12.14 9.15
N ARG A 95 -22.74 13.24 9.42
CA ARG A 95 -24.20 13.23 9.67
C ARG A 95 -24.99 12.77 8.44
N GLU A 96 -24.60 13.21 7.24
CA GLU A 96 -25.19 12.70 5.99
C GLU A 96 -25.05 11.18 5.88
N ILE A 97 -23.87 10.64 6.21
CA ILE A 97 -23.64 9.19 6.24
C ILE A 97 -24.60 8.54 7.26
N ILE A 98 -24.64 9.03 8.50
CA ILE A 98 -25.48 8.47 9.57
C ILE A 98 -26.96 8.49 9.21
N GLU A 99 -27.45 9.55 8.60
CA GLU A 99 -28.82 9.64 8.12
C GLU A 99 -29.10 8.61 7.02
N SER A 100 -28.12 8.43 6.12
CA SER A 100 -28.24 7.47 5.03
C SER A 100 -28.17 6.00 5.49
N VAL A 101 -27.56 5.71 6.66
CA VAL A 101 -27.45 4.37 7.25
C VAL A 101 -28.82 3.73 7.54
N GLN A 102 -29.84 4.55 7.84
CA GLN A 102 -31.18 4.05 8.14
C GLN A 102 -31.88 3.42 6.92
N TYR A 103 -31.45 3.79 5.72
CA TYR A 103 -32.04 3.27 4.49
C TYR A 103 -31.35 1.98 4.07
N ARG A 104 -32.13 0.97 3.69
CA ARG A 104 -31.62 -0.29 3.14
C ARG A 104 -30.83 -0.06 1.86
N ALA A 105 -29.97 -1.02 1.53
CA ALA A 105 -29.31 -1.07 0.23
C ALA A 105 -30.35 -1.10 -0.90
N ALA A 106 -30.07 -0.38 -1.98
CA ALA A 106 -30.98 -0.27 -3.11
C ALA A 106 -30.95 -1.52 -4.01
N SER A 107 -29.77 -2.11 -4.19
CA SER A 107 -29.56 -3.24 -5.09
C SER A 107 -28.68 -4.34 -4.49
N ALA A 108 -27.73 -3.99 -3.62
CA ALA A 108 -26.77 -4.92 -3.05
C ALA A 108 -27.28 -5.58 -1.75
N ARG A 109 -26.55 -6.58 -1.27
CA ARG A 109 -26.80 -7.26 0.00
C ARG A 109 -26.49 -6.37 1.20
N TYR A 110 -25.37 -5.64 1.13
CA TYR A 110 -24.92 -4.74 2.17
C TYR A 110 -24.71 -3.33 1.62
N LYS A 111 -25.08 -2.34 2.41
CA LYS A 111 -24.70 -0.95 2.21
C LYS A 111 -23.36 -0.72 2.92
N ILE A 112 -22.35 -0.39 2.16
CA ILE A 112 -20.96 -0.35 2.64
C ILE A 112 -20.43 1.07 2.57
N TYR A 113 -19.86 1.55 3.67
CA TYR A 113 -19.19 2.84 3.76
C TYR A 113 -17.68 2.61 3.91
N ILE A 114 -16.92 3.04 2.92
CA ILE A 114 -15.46 3.03 2.94
C ILE A 114 -15.00 4.44 3.29
N ILE A 115 -14.34 4.61 4.43
CA ILE A 115 -13.81 5.88 4.88
C ILE A 115 -12.28 5.78 4.92
N ASP A 116 -11.64 6.41 3.93
CA ASP A 116 -10.18 6.45 3.84
C ASP A 116 -9.62 7.57 4.71
N GLU A 117 -8.39 7.38 5.19
CA GLU A 117 -7.67 8.26 6.12
C GLU A 117 -8.54 8.70 7.31
N VAL A 118 -9.29 7.76 7.88
CA VAL A 118 -10.28 8.01 8.94
C VAL A 118 -9.74 8.79 10.14
N HIS A 119 -8.42 8.74 10.39
CA HIS A 119 -7.76 9.51 11.45
C HIS A 119 -7.83 11.03 11.26
N MET A 120 -8.21 11.50 10.07
CA MET A 120 -8.40 12.92 9.77
C MET A 120 -9.78 13.45 10.22
N LEU A 121 -10.70 12.57 10.62
CA LEU A 121 -11.99 12.98 11.16
C LEU A 121 -11.84 13.75 12.47
N SER A 122 -12.67 14.78 12.65
CA SER A 122 -12.73 15.50 13.93
C SER A 122 -13.26 14.61 15.06
N THR A 123 -12.94 14.95 16.29
CA THR A 123 -13.45 14.27 17.49
C THR A 123 -14.98 14.21 17.52
N ASN A 124 -15.64 15.29 17.09
CA ASN A 124 -17.10 15.35 17.01
C ASN A 124 -17.67 14.41 15.93
N ALA A 125 -16.97 14.25 14.81
CA ALA A 125 -17.35 13.30 13.76
C ALA A 125 -17.23 11.85 14.25
N PHE A 126 -16.15 11.50 14.95
CA PHE A 126 -16.03 10.19 15.61
C PHE A 126 -17.14 9.93 16.62
N ASN A 127 -17.46 10.92 17.47
CA ASN A 127 -18.54 10.78 18.46
C ASN A 127 -19.92 10.56 17.80
N ALA A 128 -20.16 11.20 16.66
CA ALA A 128 -21.38 10.98 15.91
C ALA A 128 -21.46 9.54 15.36
N LEU A 129 -20.35 8.98 14.87
CA LEU A 129 -20.28 7.60 14.38
C LEU A 129 -20.43 6.54 15.47
N LEU A 130 -20.04 6.83 16.72
CA LEU A 130 -20.01 5.83 17.81
C LEU A 130 -21.37 5.18 18.03
N LYS A 131 -22.47 5.96 18.02
CA LYS A 131 -23.82 5.43 18.22
C LYS A 131 -24.19 4.39 17.15
N THR A 132 -23.85 4.68 15.90
CA THR A 132 -24.09 3.76 14.77
C THR A 132 -23.21 2.52 14.85
N LEU A 133 -21.97 2.65 15.37
CA LEU A 133 -21.06 1.52 15.55
C LEU A 133 -21.43 0.65 16.77
N GLU A 134 -22.17 1.19 17.75
CA GLU A 134 -22.70 0.45 18.90
C GLU A 134 -23.91 -0.40 18.54
N GLU A 135 -24.79 0.15 17.73
CA GLU A 135 -26.04 -0.49 17.28
C GLU A 135 -26.18 -0.40 15.76
N PRO A 136 -25.26 -1.05 15.00
CA PRO A 136 -25.28 -0.97 13.55
C PRO A 136 -26.45 -1.77 12.97
N PRO A 137 -27.19 -1.23 11.97
CA PRO A 137 -28.15 -2.02 11.23
C PRO A 137 -27.47 -3.21 10.53
N GLU A 138 -28.12 -4.38 10.50
CA GLU A 138 -27.55 -5.61 9.94
C GLU A 138 -27.06 -5.46 8.50
N HIS A 139 -27.75 -4.66 7.71
CA HIS A 139 -27.45 -4.42 6.30
C HIS A 139 -26.32 -3.42 6.07
N VAL A 140 -25.74 -2.82 7.11
CA VAL A 140 -24.69 -1.79 7.00
C VAL A 140 -23.35 -2.34 7.41
N LYS A 141 -22.32 -2.01 6.65
CA LYS A 141 -20.92 -2.33 6.97
C LYS A 141 -20.05 -1.08 6.83
N PHE A 142 -19.10 -0.93 7.74
CA PHE A 142 -18.09 0.12 7.69
C PHE A 142 -16.71 -0.47 7.41
N ILE A 143 -15.95 0.17 6.54
CA ILE A 143 -14.55 -0.17 6.29
C ILE A 143 -13.72 1.10 6.42
N PHE A 144 -12.99 1.21 7.52
CA PHE A 144 -12.09 2.32 7.79
C PHE A 144 -10.69 1.99 7.31
N ALA A 145 -10.03 2.95 6.69
CA ALA A 145 -8.61 2.84 6.35
C ALA A 145 -7.82 3.98 7.00
N THR A 146 -6.63 3.69 7.50
CA THR A 146 -5.78 4.69 8.15
C THR A 146 -4.30 4.37 8.01
N THR A 147 -3.49 5.39 7.89
CA THR A 147 -2.03 5.30 8.06
C THR A 147 -1.59 5.50 9.51
N GLU A 148 -2.45 6.11 10.34
CA GLU A 148 -2.13 6.50 11.72
C GLU A 148 -3.16 5.95 12.72
N ILE A 149 -3.09 4.64 13.00
CA ILE A 149 -4.04 3.96 13.90
C ILE A 149 -4.09 4.59 15.31
N ARG A 150 -2.98 5.17 15.77
CA ARG A 150 -2.89 5.80 17.11
C ARG A 150 -3.74 7.05 17.25
N LYS A 151 -4.13 7.69 16.15
CA LYS A 151 -5.02 8.86 16.13
C LYS A 151 -6.50 8.49 16.15
N VAL A 152 -6.83 7.21 15.88
CA VAL A 152 -8.23 6.74 15.91
C VAL A 152 -8.62 6.42 17.37
N PRO A 153 -9.75 6.91 17.86
CA PRO A 153 -10.19 6.67 19.24
C PRO A 153 -10.34 5.17 19.54
N VAL A 154 -9.87 4.75 20.73
CA VAL A 154 -9.98 3.35 21.18
C VAL A 154 -11.42 2.86 21.21
N THR A 155 -12.37 3.76 21.51
CA THR A 155 -13.82 3.49 21.50
C THR A 155 -14.35 3.06 20.12
N VAL A 156 -13.76 3.56 19.05
CA VAL A 156 -14.05 3.13 17.67
C VAL A 156 -13.34 1.81 17.38
N LEU A 157 -12.03 1.73 17.69
CA LEU A 157 -11.23 0.54 17.42
C LEU A 157 -11.76 -0.72 18.11
N SER A 158 -12.30 -0.60 19.32
CA SER A 158 -12.86 -1.73 20.08
C SER A 158 -14.10 -2.36 19.43
N ARG A 159 -14.73 -1.67 18.46
CA ARG A 159 -15.92 -2.11 17.73
C ARG A 159 -15.59 -2.57 16.30
N CYS A 160 -14.32 -2.51 15.92
CA CYS A 160 -13.85 -2.85 14.59
C CYS A 160 -13.00 -4.13 14.61
N GLN A 161 -13.17 -4.96 13.60
CA GLN A 161 -12.20 -6.00 13.29
C GLN A 161 -11.00 -5.35 12.62
N ARG A 162 -9.81 -5.49 13.23
CA ARG A 162 -8.59 -4.88 12.76
C ARG A 162 -7.83 -5.78 11.81
N PHE A 163 -7.33 -5.19 10.71
CA PHE A 163 -6.39 -5.78 9.78
C PHE A 163 -5.19 -4.87 9.58
N ASP A 164 -4.02 -5.39 9.89
CA ASP A 164 -2.74 -4.69 9.68
C ASP A 164 -2.14 -5.15 8.35
N LEU A 165 -2.22 -4.29 7.32
CA LEU A 165 -1.61 -4.55 6.03
C LEU A 165 -0.10 -4.34 6.14
N ARG A 166 0.63 -5.38 5.77
CA ARG A 166 2.10 -5.36 5.80
C ARG A 166 2.68 -4.71 4.55
N ARG A 167 3.91 -4.27 4.66
CA ARG A 167 4.74 -3.97 3.49
C ARG A 167 4.80 -5.20 2.61
N ILE A 168 4.80 -5.00 1.31
CA ILE A 168 4.95 -6.10 0.37
C ILE A 168 6.42 -6.49 0.36
N GLU A 169 6.68 -7.78 0.57
CA GLU A 169 8.02 -8.34 0.54
C GLU A 169 8.66 -8.17 -0.85
N PRO A 170 9.99 -7.99 -0.93
CA PRO A 170 10.67 -7.69 -2.18
C PRO A 170 10.39 -8.69 -3.31
N ASP A 171 10.45 -9.98 -3.04
CA ASP A 171 10.21 -11.01 -4.06
C ASP A 171 8.79 -10.97 -4.63
N VAL A 172 7.82 -10.72 -3.74
CA VAL A 172 6.41 -10.60 -4.09
C VAL A 172 6.17 -9.32 -4.90
N MET A 173 6.86 -8.23 -4.57
CA MET A 173 6.81 -6.97 -5.31
C MET A 173 7.41 -7.13 -6.71
N ILE A 174 8.58 -7.77 -6.83
CA ILE A 174 9.21 -8.05 -8.13
C ILE A 174 8.28 -8.89 -9.02
N ALA A 175 7.62 -9.91 -8.45
CA ALA A 175 6.66 -10.73 -9.18
C ALA A 175 5.46 -9.91 -9.68
N LEU A 176 4.94 -8.99 -8.86
CA LEU A 176 3.88 -8.06 -9.22
C LEU A 176 4.32 -7.13 -10.36
N LEU A 177 5.50 -6.52 -10.24
CA LEU A 177 6.03 -5.59 -11.25
C LEU A 177 6.30 -6.30 -12.59
N LYS A 178 6.82 -7.54 -12.57
CA LYS A 178 6.99 -8.37 -13.78
C LYS A 178 5.66 -8.63 -14.47
N LYS A 179 4.60 -8.94 -13.70
CA LYS A 179 3.26 -9.16 -14.25
C LYS A 179 2.71 -7.89 -14.93
N ILE A 180 2.92 -6.73 -14.32
CA ILE A 180 2.49 -5.44 -14.87
C ILE A 180 3.28 -5.11 -16.13
N ALA A 181 4.61 -5.20 -16.09
CA ALA A 181 5.48 -4.92 -17.24
C ALA A 181 5.12 -5.81 -18.45
N ALA A 182 4.85 -7.10 -18.22
CA ALA A 182 4.41 -8.02 -19.26
C ALA A 182 3.04 -7.63 -19.85
N ALA A 183 2.09 -7.13 -19.03
CA ALA A 183 0.80 -6.64 -19.51
C ALA A 183 0.93 -5.36 -20.35
N GLU A 184 1.88 -4.49 -20.02
CA GLU A 184 2.23 -3.28 -20.77
C GLU A 184 3.16 -3.55 -21.98
N GLN A 185 3.55 -4.82 -22.21
CA GLN A 185 4.49 -5.22 -23.25
C GLN A 185 5.86 -4.53 -23.15
N ALA A 186 6.27 -4.20 -21.94
CA ALA A 186 7.53 -3.55 -21.63
C ALA A 186 8.60 -4.55 -21.21
N GLU A 187 9.81 -4.39 -21.74
CA GLU A 187 10.98 -5.16 -21.32
C GLU A 187 11.75 -4.40 -20.25
N ILE A 188 11.97 -5.04 -19.12
CA ILE A 188 12.69 -4.45 -17.97
C ILE A 188 13.69 -5.45 -17.42
N ALA A 189 14.93 -4.99 -17.22
CA ALA A 189 15.99 -5.77 -16.64
C ALA A 189 15.69 -6.15 -15.18
N ALA A 190 16.14 -7.32 -14.73
CA ALA A 190 15.84 -7.83 -13.39
C ALA A 190 16.41 -6.94 -12.27
N ASP A 191 17.59 -6.38 -12.49
CA ASP A 191 18.24 -5.43 -11.58
C ASP A 191 17.53 -4.06 -11.54
N ALA A 192 16.95 -3.61 -12.65
CA ALA A 192 16.08 -2.43 -12.69
C ALA A 192 14.82 -2.63 -11.82
N LEU A 193 14.18 -3.80 -11.90
CA LEU A 193 13.03 -4.15 -11.05
C LEU A 193 13.41 -4.21 -9.56
N ALA A 194 14.60 -4.71 -9.24
CA ALA A 194 15.10 -4.73 -7.86
C ALA A 194 15.31 -3.32 -7.30
N LEU A 195 15.82 -2.39 -8.11
CA LEU A 195 15.97 -0.98 -7.74
C LEU A 195 14.62 -0.29 -7.49
N ILE A 196 13.64 -0.48 -8.38
CA ILE A 196 12.29 0.04 -8.20
C ILE A 196 11.65 -0.50 -6.92
N THR A 197 11.77 -1.82 -6.70
CA THR A 197 11.22 -2.50 -5.51
C THR A 197 11.79 -1.92 -4.22
N ARG A 198 13.10 -1.69 -4.19
CA ARG A 198 13.78 -1.10 -3.04
C ARG A 198 13.36 0.36 -2.82
N ALA A 199 13.33 1.17 -3.86
CA ALA A 199 12.90 2.57 -3.77
C ALA A 199 11.43 2.71 -3.31
N ALA A 200 10.59 1.74 -3.61
CA ALA A 200 9.19 1.72 -3.22
C ALA A 200 8.95 1.33 -1.75
N GLU A 201 9.95 0.81 -1.04
CA GLU A 201 9.87 0.45 0.39
C GLU A 201 8.64 -0.38 0.78
N GLY A 202 8.20 -1.30 -0.09
CA GLY A 202 7.04 -2.17 0.13
C GLY A 202 5.69 -1.51 -0.16
N SER A 203 5.67 -0.33 -0.78
CA SER A 203 4.47 0.35 -1.28
C SER A 203 4.18 -0.05 -2.71
N ALA A 204 3.05 -0.74 -2.97
CA ALA A 204 2.65 -1.12 -4.32
C ALA A 204 2.37 0.11 -5.20
N ARG A 205 1.76 1.17 -4.63
CA ARG A 205 1.48 2.41 -5.36
C ARG A 205 2.75 3.06 -5.88
N ASP A 206 3.77 3.19 -5.00
CA ASP A 206 5.02 3.85 -5.37
C ASP A 206 5.79 2.96 -6.35
N ALA A 207 5.81 1.63 -6.15
CA ALA A 207 6.42 0.69 -7.07
C ALA A 207 5.82 0.75 -8.47
N THR A 208 4.48 0.77 -8.58
CA THR A 208 3.80 0.87 -9.89
C THR A 208 4.03 2.22 -10.55
N SER A 209 4.03 3.32 -9.79
CA SER A 209 4.31 4.65 -10.33
C SER A 209 5.75 4.78 -10.82
N LEU A 210 6.72 4.22 -10.09
CA LEU A 210 8.12 4.19 -10.51
C LEU A 210 8.32 3.30 -11.74
N LEU A 211 7.61 2.17 -11.83
CA LEU A 211 7.62 1.31 -12.99
C LEU A 211 7.12 2.04 -14.24
N ASP A 212 5.97 2.72 -14.13
CA ASP A 212 5.37 3.48 -15.23
C ASP A 212 6.31 4.60 -15.71
N GLN A 213 6.93 5.32 -14.80
CA GLN A 213 7.95 6.32 -15.13
C GLN A 213 9.15 5.69 -15.85
N ALA A 214 9.64 4.55 -15.35
CA ALA A 214 10.78 3.87 -15.94
C ALA A 214 10.48 3.38 -17.37
N ILE A 215 9.30 2.81 -17.61
CA ILE A 215 8.83 2.40 -18.94
C ILE A 215 8.71 3.62 -19.87
N SER A 216 8.16 4.72 -19.38
CA SER A 216 7.94 5.92 -20.17
C SER A 216 9.23 6.62 -20.59
N HIS A 217 10.31 6.48 -19.83
CA HIS A 217 11.64 7.02 -20.14
C HIS A 217 12.48 6.10 -21.04
N GLY A 218 12.16 4.81 -21.14
CA GLY A 218 12.91 3.83 -21.91
C GLY A 218 12.51 3.82 -23.40
N ALA A 219 13.50 3.84 -24.28
CA ALA A 219 13.31 3.53 -25.71
C ALA A 219 13.80 2.10 -25.96
N GLY A 220 13.04 1.09 -25.48
CA GLY A 220 13.41 -0.32 -25.55
C GLY A 220 13.46 -0.97 -24.16
N GLU A 221 14.40 -1.91 -23.93
CA GLU A 221 14.57 -2.52 -22.60
C GLU A 221 15.03 -1.47 -21.58
N THR A 222 14.30 -1.36 -20.46
CA THR A 222 14.63 -0.45 -19.37
C THR A 222 15.75 -1.05 -18.50
N SER A 223 16.92 -0.42 -18.51
CA SER A 223 18.09 -0.84 -17.75
C SER A 223 18.13 -0.31 -16.32
N ALA A 224 18.93 -0.94 -15.46
CA ALA A 224 19.17 -0.46 -14.10
C ALA A 224 19.81 0.94 -14.07
N GLU A 225 20.64 1.27 -15.05
CA GLU A 225 21.29 2.59 -15.18
C GLU A 225 20.27 3.71 -15.41
N GLN A 226 19.30 3.46 -16.30
CA GLN A 226 18.21 4.39 -16.54
C GLN A 226 17.35 4.60 -15.30
N VAL A 227 17.05 3.53 -14.56
CA VAL A 227 16.30 3.61 -13.30
C VAL A 227 17.09 4.37 -12.22
N ARG A 228 18.40 4.14 -12.10
CA ARG A 228 19.25 4.92 -11.18
C ARG A 228 19.22 6.41 -11.50
N ALA A 229 19.39 6.75 -12.77
CA ALA A 229 19.34 8.15 -13.22
C ALA A 229 17.98 8.79 -12.94
N MET A 230 16.89 8.08 -13.22
CA MET A 230 15.51 8.53 -12.92
C MET A 230 15.26 8.76 -11.42
N LEU A 231 15.77 7.87 -10.58
CA LEU A 231 15.62 7.96 -9.13
C LEU A 231 16.58 8.95 -8.47
N GLY A 232 17.52 9.52 -9.23
CA GLY A 232 18.57 10.39 -8.69
C GLY A 232 19.46 9.67 -7.66
N LEU A 233 19.59 8.35 -7.79
CA LEU A 233 20.45 7.55 -6.91
C LEU A 233 21.90 7.84 -7.25
N ALA A 234 22.73 8.00 -6.21
CA ALA A 234 24.17 8.12 -6.37
C ALA A 234 24.74 6.84 -7.00
N ASP A 235 25.85 7.01 -7.74
CA ASP A 235 26.62 5.84 -8.19
C ASP A 235 27.17 5.11 -6.96
N ARG A 236 26.75 3.86 -6.78
CA ARG A 236 27.13 3.06 -5.62
C ARG A 236 28.63 2.82 -5.51
N GLY A 237 29.31 2.66 -6.63
CA GLY A 237 30.76 2.56 -6.64
C GLY A 237 31.37 3.79 -5.98
N ARG A 238 30.94 4.96 -6.39
CA ARG A 238 31.39 6.24 -5.84
C ARG A 238 30.98 6.45 -4.37
N VAL A 239 29.82 5.95 -3.95
CA VAL A 239 29.44 5.97 -2.52
C VAL A 239 30.32 5.03 -1.70
N MET A 240 30.68 3.86 -2.22
CA MET A 240 31.63 2.96 -1.57
C MET A 240 33.02 3.58 -1.48
N ASP A 241 33.52 4.22 -2.54
CA ASP A 241 34.77 4.94 -2.53
C ASP A 241 34.78 6.06 -1.49
N LEU A 242 33.68 6.83 -1.45
CA LEU A 242 33.47 7.88 -0.45
C LEU A 242 33.49 7.30 0.98
N PHE A 243 32.79 6.18 1.21
CA PHE A 243 32.78 5.48 2.49
C PHE A 243 34.21 5.03 2.89
N GLU A 244 34.97 4.46 1.96
CA GLU A 244 36.34 4.03 2.19
C GLU A 244 37.24 5.21 2.56
N MET A 245 37.16 6.34 1.85
CA MET A 245 37.90 7.56 2.17
C MET A 245 37.55 8.07 3.58
N ILE A 246 36.26 8.08 3.96
CA ILE A 246 35.83 8.47 5.31
C ILE A 246 36.41 7.53 6.37
N MET A 247 36.36 6.22 6.15
CA MET A 247 36.86 5.24 7.09
C MET A 247 38.39 5.24 7.22
N ARG A 248 39.14 5.69 6.19
CA ARG A 248 40.56 5.94 6.23
C ARG A 248 40.97 7.26 6.90
N GLY A 249 39.98 8.14 7.15
CA GLY A 249 40.21 9.48 7.70
C GLY A 249 40.74 10.49 6.68
N ASP A 250 40.67 10.18 5.38
CA ASP A 250 41.07 11.09 4.30
C ASP A 250 39.95 12.08 3.99
N ALA A 251 39.82 13.08 4.83
CA ALA A 251 38.76 14.09 4.72
C ALA A 251 38.88 14.94 3.43
N ALA A 252 40.10 15.16 2.92
CA ALA A 252 40.28 15.98 1.72
C ALA A 252 39.76 15.26 0.47
N SER A 253 40.10 13.99 0.28
CA SER A 253 39.59 13.17 -0.81
C SER A 253 38.08 12.95 -0.70
N ALA A 254 37.56 12.69 0.51
CA ALA A 254 36.12 12.52 0.75
C ALA A 254 35.30 13.75 0.37
N LEU A 255 35.78 14.96 0.73
CA LEU A 255 35.12 16.21 0.35
C LEU A 255 35.18 16.48 -1.16
N SER A 256 36.30 16.15 -1.79
CA SER A 256 36.46 16.28 -3.24
C SER A 256 35.52 15.33 -3.99
N GLU A 257 35.42 14.06 -3.55
CA GLU A 257 34.53 13.07 -4.14
C GLU A 257 33.06 13.46 -3.99
N LEU A 258 32.64 13.89 -2.78
CA LEU A 258 31.28 14.40 -2.53
C LEU A 258 30.94 15.60 -3.41
N GLY A 259 31.92 16.53 -3.56
CA GLY A 259 31.80 17.69 -4.45
C GLY A 259 31.64 17.29 -5.91
N GLY A 260 32.39 16.27 -6.36
CA GLY A 260 32.26 15.69 -7.70
C GLY A 260 30.87 15.07 -7.94
N GLN A 261 30.40 14.23 -7.01
CA GLN A 261 29.06 13.63 -7.10
C GLN A 261 27.95 14.70 -7.17
N TYR A 262 28.07 15.76 -6.38
CA TYR A 262 27.15 16.90 -6.42
C TYR A 262 27.16 17.64 -7.77
N ALA A 263 28.35 17.88 -8.32
CA ALA A 263 28.51 18.51 -9.63
C ALA A 263 27.90 17.66 -10.77
N ASP A 264 27.96 16.33 -10.64
CA ASP A 264 27.37 15.36 -11.57
C ASP A 264 25.85 15.17 -11.37
N GLY A 265 25.24 15.90 -10.43
CA GLY A 265 23.80 15.96 -10.22
C GLY A 265 23.28 15.01 -9.11
N ALA A 266 24.15 14.35 -8.34
CA ALA A 266 23.72 13.53 -7.23
C ALA A 266 23.07 14.39 -6.11
N ASN A 267 21.93 13.95 -5.58
CA ASN A 267 21.29 14.61 -4.45
C ASN A 267 22.08 14.29 -3.16
N PRO A 268 22.58 15.32 -2.42
CA PRO A 268 23.33 15.09 -1.19
C PRO A 268 22.59 14.25 -0.13
N LEU A 269 21.26 14.37 -0.06
CA LEU A 269 20.45 13.57 0.85
C LEU A 269 20.44 12.09 0.42
N ALA A 270 20.42 11.80 -0.89
CA ALA A 270 20.53 10.44 -1.41
C ALA A 270 21.90 9.85 -1.07
N VAL A 271 22.99 10.58 -1.32
CA VAL A 271 24.34 10.15 -0.95
C VAL A 271 24.45 9.83 0.55
N MET A 272 23.87 10.66 1.41
CA MET A 272 23.86 10.42 2.87
C MET A 272 23.05 9.18 3.26
N ARG A 273 21.95 8.91 2.60
CA ARG A 273 21.15 7.69 2.81
C ARG A 273 21.94 6.46 2.37
N ASP A 274 22.53 6.51 1.19
CA ASP A 274 23.34 5.41 0.66
C ASP A 274 24.55 5.14 1.55
N LEU A 275 25.24 6.16 2.07
CA LEU A 275 26.30 6.01 3.07
C LEU A 275 25.82 5.33 4.36
N ALA A 276 24.61 5.69 4.84
CA ALA A 276 24.02 5.05 6.01
C ALA A 276 23.69 3.57 5.73
N GLU A 277 23.17 3.26 4.54
CA GLU A 277 22.90 1.88 4.10
C GLU A 277 24.21 1.07 3.99
N VAL A 278 25.25 1.60 3.36
CA VAL A 278 26.58 0.97 3.28
C VAL A 278 27.13 0.72 4.68
N THR A 279 27.04 1.70 5.58
CA THR A 279 27.50 1.55 6.97
C THR A 279 26.75 0.43 7.69
N HIS A 280 25.43 0.39 7.53
CA HIS A 280 24.58 -0.67 8.09
C HIS A 280 24.96 -2.03 7.51
N TRP A 281 25.04 -2.14 6.19
CA TRP A 281 25.39 -3.38 5.50
C TRP A 281 26.77 -3.91 5.93
N VAL A 282 27.79 -3.07 5.92
CA VAL A 282 29.13 -3.45 6.39
C VAL A 282 29.11 -3.93 7.84
N SER A 283 28.30 -3.29 8.69
CA SER A 283 28.14 -3.70 10.10
C SER A 283 27.48 -5.08 10.21
N VAL A 284 26.42 -5.32 9.42
CA VAL A 284 25.72 -6.62 9.40
C VAL A 284 26.64 -7.73 8.89
N VAL A 285 27.31 -7.53 7.75
CA VAL A 285 28.24 -8.54 7.17
C VAL A 285 29.40 -8.83 8.12
N LYS A 286 29.89 -7.83 8.84
CA LYS A 286 30.96 -8.01 9.85
C LYS A 286 30.52 -8.88 11.02
N ILE A 287 29.24 -8.86 11.39
CA ILE A 287 28.66 -9.65 12.49
C ILE A 287 28.19 -11.02 11.96
N THR A 288 27.58 -11.05 10.79
CA THR A 288 26.97 -12.23 10.16
C THR A 288 27.47 -12.33 8.71
N PRO A 289 28.62 -12.97 8.45
CA PRO A 289 29.22 -13.03 7.09
C PRO A 289 28.28 -13.59 6.03
N ASP A 290 27.46 -14.57 6.36
CA ASP A 290 26.50 -15.22 5.44
C ASP A 290 25.43 -14.24 4.91
N ALA A 291 25.18 -13.12 5.61
CA ALA A 291 24.27 -12.08 5.14
C ALA A 291 24.79 -11.32 3.91
N GLY A 292 26.07 -11.46 3.56
CA GLY A 292 26.65 -10.85 2.36
C GLY A 292 26.22 -11.52 1.06
N GLU A 293 25.68 -12.74 1.12
CA GLU A 293 25.18 -13.49 -0.05
C GLU A 293 23.68 -13.20 -0.36
N ASP A 294 23.00 -12.46 0.51
CA ASP A 294 21.59 -12.10 0.30
C ASP A 294 21.47 -10.95 -0.72
N PRO A 295 20.91 -11.21 -1.93
CA PRO A 295 20.77 -10.20 -2.97
C PRO A 295 19.84 -9.04 -2.59
N THR A 296 19.03 -9.21 -1.53
CA THR A 296 18.13 -8.16 -1.03
C THR A 296 18.84 -7.20 -0.07
N VAL A 297 19.97 -7.64 0.51
CA VAL A 297 20.78 -6.91 1.48
C VAL A 297 22.11 -6.44 0.84
N SER A 298 22.56 -7.13 -0.21
CA SER A 298 23.78 -6.76 -0.96
C SER A 298 23.61 -5.38 -1.62
N PRO A 299 24.63 -4.54 -1.52
CA PRO A 299 24.63 -3.24 -2.20
C PRO A 299 24.63 -3.36 -3.70
#